data_7f392d12527eb9c0126b1d8947a2f20c
#
_entry.id   7f392d12527eb9c0126b1d8947a2f20c
#
_cell.length_a   1.000
_cell.length_b   1.000
_cell.length_c   1.000
_cell.angle_alpha   90.00
_cell.angle_beta   90.00
_cell.angle_gamma   90.00
#
_symmetry.space_group_name_H-M   'P 1'
#
loop_
_entity.id
_entity.type
_entity.pdbx_description
1 polymer ?
#
loop_
_entity_poly.entity_id
_entity_poly.type
_entity_poly.pdbx_seq_one_letter_code
_entity_poly.pdbx_strand_id
1 'polypeptide(L)'
;GKNFFCYNNRLNSKDFIEEVIIPNLRSDVEIIYLDGKEIVSDYPPKYISVALYRLHNYHKFPHLLAIRNDQVVDMSVNNVFYTILDQNQPLDRLFNQMNSFFNNK
;
A
#
# COMPACT_ATOMS: atom_id res chain seq x y z
N GLY A 1 -8.34 13.60 5.56
CA GLY A 1 -7.86 12.25 5.54
C GLY A 1 -6.76 12.02 4.53
N LYS A 2 -5.94 11.00 4.77
CA LYS A 2 -4.84 10.63 3.88
C LYS A 2 -4.89 9.15 3.55
N ASN A 3 -4.54 8.83 2.31
CA ASN A 3 -4.51 7.46 1.79
C ASN A 3 -3.08 7.12 1.37
N PHE A 4 -2.63 5.92 1.72
CA PHE A 4 -1.28 5.48 1.41
C PHE A 4 -1.29 4.07 0.84
N PHE A 5 -0.43 3.85 -0.15
CA PHE A 5 -0.08 2.54 -0.65
C PHE A 5 1.36 2.24 -0.22
N CYS A 6 1.55 1.16 0.53
CA CYS A 6 2.83 0.80 1.11
C CYS A 6 3.37 -0.46 0.44
N TYR A 7 4.62 -0.43 0.01
CA TYR A 7 5.29 -1.60 -0.55
C TYR A 7 6.74 -1.63 -0.10
N ASN A 8 7.40 -2.76 -0.33
CA ASN A 8 8.78 -2.95 0.11
C ASN A 8 9.67 -3.39 -1.06
N ASN A 9 10.96 -3.58 -0.75
CA ASN A 9 11.98 -3.92 -1.74
C ASN A 9 12.02 -5.41 -2.12
N ARG A 10 10.91 -6.12 -1.99
CA ARG A 10 10.87 -7.54 -2.34
C ARG A 10 11.12 -7.74 -3.83
N LEU A 11 12.13 -8.55 -4.17
CA LEU A 11 12.65 -8.68 -5.54
C LEU A 11 11.59 -9.10 -6.55
N ASN A 12 10.67 -9.98 -6.15
CA ASN A 12 9.69 -10.55 -7.09
C ASN A 12 8.58 -9.59 -7.47
N SER A 13 8.41 -8.50 -6.74
CA SER A 13 7.23 -7.66 -6.90
C SER A 13 7.53 -6.17 -7.06
N LYS A 14 8.71 -5.72 -6.62
CA LYS A 14 9.03 -4.28 -6.62
C LYS A 14 8.87 -3.65 -7.99
N ASP A 15 9.49 -4.24 -9.00
CA ASP A 15 9.45 -3.68 -10.36
C ASP A 15 8.03 -3.67 -10.93
N PHE A 16 7.28 -4.75 -10.71
CA PHE A 16 5.89 -4.82 -11.16
C PHE A 16 5.04 -3.74 -10.49
N ILE A 17 5.22 -3.55 -9.19
CA ILE A 17 4.49 -2.51 -8.47
C ILE A 17 4.82 -1.13 -9.04
N GLU A 18 6.10 -0.84 -9.26
CA GLU A 18 6.52 0.47 -9.73
C GLU A 18 6.12 0.74 -11.19
N GLU A 19 6.11 -0.29 -12.02
CA GLU A 19 5.81 -0.14 -13.44
C GLU A 19 4.32 -0.23 -13.77
N VAL A 20 3.56 -1.01 -13.01
CA VAL A 20 2.16 -1.33 -13.34
C VAL A 20 1.17 -0.81 -12.29
N ILE A 21 1.46 -0.98 -11.00
CA ILE A 21 0.49 -0.63 -9.96
C ILE A 21 0.48 0.87 -9.70
N ILE A 22 1.64 1.45 -9.41
CA ILE A 22 1.75 2.86 -9.02
C ILE A 22 1.20 3.81 -10.10
N PRO A 23 1.52 3.62 -11.40
CA PRO A 23 0.98 4.53 -12.43
C PRO A 23 -0.55 4.51 -12.54
N ASN A 24 -1.21 3.48 -12.04
CA ASN A 24 -2.65 3.31 -12.11
C ASN A 24 -3.37 3.58 -10.79
N LEU A 25 -2.65 4.02 -9.76
CA LEU A 25 -3.27 4.40 -8.50
C LEU A 25 -4.01 5.74 -8.63
N ARG A 26 -5.02 5.91 -7.77
CA ARG A 26 -5.75 7.20 -7.69
C ARG A 26 -4.79 8.31 -7.29
N SER A 27 -5.05 9.52 -7.79
CA SER A 27 -4.19 10.68 -7.53
C SER A 27 -4.16 11.08 -6.04
N ASP A 28 -5.15 10.66 -5.25
CA ASP A 28 -5.22 10.97 -3.82
C ASP A 28 -4.53 9.94 -2.94
N VAL A 29 -3.76 9.02 -3.54
CA VAL A 29 -3.02 7.98 -2.80
C VAL A 29 -1.53 8.32 -2.82
N GLU A 30 -0.96 8.46 -1.62
CA GLU A 30 0.48 8.67 -1.44
C GLU A 30 1.21 7.33 -1.40
N ILE A 31 2.49 7.35 -1.78
CA ILE A 31 3.31 6.15 -1.84
C ILE A 31 4.27 6.10 -0.66
N ILE A 32 4.35 4.94 -0.02
CA ILE A 32 5.35 4.65 1.01
C ILE A 32 6.16 3.45 0.55
N TYR A 33 7.47 3.63 0.42
CA TYR A 33 8.39 2.56 0.06
C TYR A 33 9.29 2.23 1.23
N LEU A 34 9.41 0.94 1.55
CA LEU A 34 10.25 0.46 2.63
C LEU A 34 11.44 -0.30 2.05
N ASP A 35 12.63 0.26 2.19
CA ASP A 35 13.89 -0.37 1.81
C ASP A 35 14.58 -0.85 3.08
N GLY A 36 14.30 -2.10 3.45
CA GLY A 36 14.72 -2.58 4.74
C GLY A 36 14.06 -1.81 5.87
N LYS A 37 14.87 -1.09 6.65
CA LYS A 37 14.38 -0.24 7.74
C LYS A 37 14.16 1.22 7.32
N GLU A 38 14.57 1.57 6.10
CA GLU A 38 14.45 2.93 5.61
C GLU A 38 13.07 3.17 4.99
N ILE A 39 12.44 4.28 5.37
CA ILE A 39 11.13 4.67 4.85
C ILE A 39 11.33 5.80 3.85
N VAL A 40 10.88 5.58 2.61
CA VAL A 40 10.93 6.58 1.55
C VAL A 40 9.52 7.04 1.23
N SER A 41 9.23 8.32 1.45
CA SER A 41 7.91 8.88 1.22
C SER A 41 8.01 10.40 1.09
N ASP A 42 7.13 11.01 0.31
CA ASP A 42 7.01 12.46 0.24
C ASP A 42 6.37 13.07 1.50
N TYR A 43 5.83 12.22 2.36
CA TYR A 43 5.21 12.62 3.60
C TYR A 43 6.25 12.68 4.72
N PRO A 44 6.10 13.57 5.73
CA PRO A 44 7.09 13.64 6.82
C PRO A 44 7.28 12.27 7.50
N PRO A 45 8.53 11.78 7.60
CA PRO A 45 8.79 10.43 8.14
C PRO A 45 8.24 10.19 9.53
N LYS A 46 8.10 11.26 10.32
CA LYS A 46 7.57 11.16 11.69
C LYS A 46 6.16 10.59 11.72
N TYR A 47 5.28 11.08 10.84
CA TYR A 47 3.89 10.59 10.78
C TYR A 47 3.82 9.18 10.24
N ILE A 48 4.62 8.90 9.22
CA ILE A 48 4.67 7.59 8.59
C ILE A 48 5.17 6.53 9.58
N SER A 49 6.21 6.85 10.34
CA SER A 49 6.78 5.92 11.32
C SER A 49 5.75 5.54 12.39
N VAL A 50 5.01 6.52 12.90
CA VAL A 50 3.98 6.26 13.91
C VAL A 50 2.86 5.41 13.31
N ALA A 51 2.41 5.74 12.10
CA ALA A 51 1.36 5.00 11.44
C ALA A 51 1.78 3.55 11.20
N LEU A 52 2.98 3.33 10.66
CA LEU A 52 3.47 1.98 10.39
C LEU A 52 3.66 1.17 11.68
N TYR A 53 4.11 1.81 12.75
CA TYR A 53 4.28 1.13 14.04
C TYR A 53 2.95 0.58 14.57
N ARG A 54 1.83 1.24 14.24
CA ARG A 54 0.49 0.82 14.68
C ARG A 54 -0.19 -0.19 13.79
N LEU A 55 0.44 -0.56 12.65
CA LEU A 55 -0.15 -1.53 11.74
C LEU A 55 -0.12 -2.93 12.34
N HIS A 56 -1.25 -3.62 12.25
CA HIS A 56 -1.36 -5.00 12.74
C HIS A 56 -0.64 -6.00 11.84
N ASN A 57 -0.53 -5.70 10.54
CA ASN A 57 0.01 -6.61 9.52
C ASN A 57 1.03 -5.93 8.62
N TYR A 58 1.82 -5.02 9.15
CA TYR A 58 2.73 -4.22 8.33
C TYR A 58 3.79 -5.05 7.59
N HIS A 59 4.01 -6.29 8.01
CA HIS A 59 4.96 -7.19 7.36
C HIS A 59 4.38 -7.89 6.12
N LYS A 60 3.09 -7.71 5.82
CA LYS A 60 2.42 -8.34 4.68
C LYS A 60 2.17 -7.31 3.59
N PHE A 61 3.23 -6.91 2.92
CA PHE A 61 3.14 -5.94 1.82
C PHE A 61 2.74 -6.63 0.52
N PRO A 62 2.08 -5.93 -0.42
CA PRO A 62 1.63 -4.53 -0.32
C PRO A 62 0.54 -4.33 0.73
N HIS A 63 0.54 -3.14 1.30
CA HIS A 63 -0.35 -2.82 2.42
C HIS A 63 -0.98 -1.44 2.19
N LEU A 64 -2.26 -1.31 2.53
CA LEU A 64 -2.98 -0.04 2.43
C LEU A 64 -3.09 0.59 3.80
N LEU A 65 -3.00 1.92 3.82
CA LEU A 65 -3.08 2.69 5.04
C LEU A 65 -3.96 3.90 4.79
N ALA A 66 -4.83 4.22 5.73
CA ALA A 66 -5.64 5.43 5.65
C ALA A 66 -5.72 6.08 7.03
N ILE A 67 -5.63 7.41 7.03
CA ILE A 67 -5.79 8.19 8.25
C ILE A 67 -7.13 8.90 8.16
N ARG A 68 -8.01 8.64 9.13
CA ARG A 68 -9.36 9.18 9.21
C ARG A 68 -9.64 9.63 10.63
N ASN A 69 -9.93 10.93 10.82
CA ASN A 69 -10.27 11.49 12.14
C ASN A 69 -9.24 11.10 13.21
N ASP A 70 -7.95 11.27 12.88
CA ASP A 70 -6.80 10.93 13.73
C ASP A 70 -6.66 9.45 14.05
N GLN A 71 -7.44 8.60 13.38
CA GLN A 71 -7.30 7.15 13.50
C GLN A 71 -6.64 6.56 12.26
N VAL A 72 -5.85 5.52 12.48
CA VAL A 72 -5.19 4.78 11.42
C VAL A 72 -5.98 3.51 11.16
N VAL A 73 -6.44 3.33 9.91
CA VAL A 73 -7.02 2.07 9.45
C VAL A 73 -6.12 1.47 8.38
N ASP A 74 -6.06 0.15 8.32
CA ASP A 74 -5.15 -0.52 7.41
C ASP A 74 -5.75 -1.80 6.86
N MET A 75 -5.22 -2.23 5.71
CA MET A 75 -5.61 -3.49 5.09
C MET A 75 -4.45 -4.01 4.26
N SER A 76 -4.05 -5.26 4.48
CA SER A 76 -3.09 -5.91 3.61
C SER A 76 -3.79 -6.38 2.33
N VAL A 77 -3.17 -6.12 1.18
CA VAL A 77 -3.61 -6.69 -0.11
C VAL A 77 -2.62 -7.73 -0.61
N ASN A 78 -1.78 -8.23 0.29
CA ASN A 78 -0.73 -9.20 -0.02
C ASN A 78 -1.30 -10.44 -0.74
N ASN A 79 -2.35 -11.06 -0.19
CA ASN A 79 -2.91 -12.29 -0.74
C ASN A 79 -3.49 -12.07 -2.15
N VAL A 80 -4.27 -11.01 -2.33
CA VAL A 80 -4.87 -10.69 -3.64
C VAL A 80 -3.77 -10.38 -4.64
N PHE A 81 -2.79 -9.57 -4.24
CA PHE A 81 -1.70 -9.15 -5.12
C PHE A 81 -0.91 -10.37 -5.63
N TYR A 82 -0.45 -11.23 -4.72
CA TYR A 82 0.37 -12.38 -5.12
C TYR A 82 -0.43 -13.44 -5.86
N THR A 83 -1.71 -13.62 -5.54
CA THR A 83 -2.59 -14.51 -6.30
C THR A 83 -2.69 -14.04 -7.76
N ILE A 84 -2.90 -12.74 -7.98
CA ILE A 84 -2.96 -12.16 -9.31
C ILE A 84 -1.63 -12.33 -10.04
N LEU A 85 -0.52 -12.02 -9.37
CA LEU A 85 0.81 -12.10 -9.94
C LEU A 85 1.17 -13.53 -10.32
N ASP A 86 0.94 -14.49 -9.42
CA ASP A 86 1.32 -15.89 -9.61
C ASP A 86 0.43 -16.61 -10.63
N GLN A 87 -0.85 -16.23 -10.72
CA GLN A 87 -1.82 -16.88 -11.59
C GLN A 87 -2.14 -16.05 -12.85
N ASN A 88 -1.43 -14.96 -13.05
CA ASN A 88 -1.62 -14.06 -14.18
C ASN A 88 -3.08 -13.64 -14.36
N GLN A 89 -3.73 -13.26 -13.28
CA GLN A 89 -5.13 -12.84 -13.28
C GLN A 89 -5.26 -11.36 -13.59
N PRO A 90 -6.47 -10.89 -14.02
CA PRO A 90 -6.71 -9.45 -14.24
C PRO A 90 -6.50 -8.63 -12.96
N LEU A 91 -5.96 -7.42 -13.14
CA LEU A 91 -5.70 -6.50 -12.04
C LEU A 91 -6.96 -5.83 -11.49
N ASP A 92 -8.08 -5.93 -12.17
CA ASP A 92 -9.33 -5.27 -11.76
C ASP A 92 -9.72 -5.60 -10.33
N ARG A 93 -9.56 -6.85 -9.92
CA ARG A 93 -9.89 -7.29 -8.58
C ARG A 93 -9.08 -6.53 -7.52
N LEU A 94 -7.78 -6.36 -7.78
CA LEU A 94 -6.89 -5.64 -6.87
C LEU A 94 -7.29 -4.16 -6.77
N PHE A 95 -7.47 -3.50 -7.92
CA PHE A 95 -7.82 -2.08 -7.93
C PHE A 95 -9.21 -1.84 -7.33
N ASN A 96 -10.17 -2.72 -7.57
CA ASN A 96 -11.49 -2.61 -6.97
C ASN A 96 -11.43 -2.72 -5.44
N GLN A 97 -10.63 -3.65 -4.93
CA GLN A 97 -10.45 -3.81 -3.49
C GLN A 97 -9.77 -2.59 -2.87
N MET A 98 -8.71 -2.08 -3.50
CA MET A 98 -8.00 -0.90 -3.02
C MET A 98 -8.90 0.33 -3.01
N ASN A 99 -9.63 0.57 -4.11
CA ASN A 99 -10.48 1.73 -4.21
C ASN A 99 -11.64 1.66 -3.22
N SER A 100 -12.18 0.47 -2.97
CA SER A 100 -13.20 0.28 -1.95
C SER A 100 -12.68 0.67 -0.56
N PHE A 101 -11.45 0.27 -0.25
CA PHE A 101 -10.82 0.62 1.01
C PHE A 101 -10.64 2.15 1.12
N PHE A 102 -10.09 2.79 0.08
CA PHE A 102 -9.82 4.22 0.13
C PHE A 102 -11.10 5.07 0.11
N ASN A 103 -12.20 4.55 -0.40
CA ASN A 103 -13.49 5.24 -0.38
C ASN A 103 -14.21 5.14 0.97
N ASN A 104 -13.77 4.27 1.83
CA ASN A 104 -14.37 4.07 3.15
C ASN A 104 -14.01 5.26 4.05
N LYS A 105 -15.01 5.98 4.50
CA LYS A 105 -14.84 7.19 5.32
C LYS A 105 -15.07 6.93 6.79
#